data_8b6e53ae51be8f683379043bd4519589
#
_entry.id   8b6e53ae51be8f683379043bd4519589
#
_cell.length_a   1.000
_cell.length_b   1.000
_cell.length_c   1.000
_cell.angle_alpha   90.00
_cell.angle_beta   90.00
_cell.angle_gamma   90.00
#
_symmetry.space_group_name_H-M   'P 1'
#
loop_
_entity.id
_entity.type
_entity.pdbx_description
1 polymer ?
#
loop_
_entity_poly.entity_id
_entity_poly.type
_entity_poly.pdbx_seq_one_letter_code
_entity_poly.pdbx_strand_id
1 'polypeptide(L)'
;MLTVPELSPQVLYIEPAAEPGYLCRAVHTDGVIYCSKTSEKWIDDTLVYFYSSSIKVKRQNVKLIHNVHRLQPIIIDEKYQFVFFPLHSCKYKNPFFVNLRQLIDFKMVNGK
;
A
#
# COMPACT_ATOMS: atom_id res chain seq x y z
N MET A 1 -0.83 18.63 -12.59
CA MET A 1 -0.88 18.80 -11.12
C MET A 1 -1.21 17.47 -10.46
N LEU A 2 -0.48 17.13 -9.43
CA LEU A 2 -0.74 15.91 -8.66
C LEU A 2 -1.97 16.12 -7.76
N THR A 3 -3.01 15.33 -7.95
CA THR A 3 -4.24 15.43 -7.18
C THR A 3 -4.40 14.32 -6.14
N VAL A 4 -3.47 13.38 -6.13
CA VAL A 4 -3.51 12.22 -5.23
C VAL A 4 -2.63 12.49 -4.01
N PRO A 5 -3.13 12.32 -2.79
CA PRO A 5 -2.30 12.49 -1.59
C PRO A 5 -1.17 11.47 -1.58
N GLU A 6 -0.02 11.86 -1.07
CA GLU A 6 1.12 10.96 -0.94
C GLU A 6 0.87 9.92 0.14
N LEU A 7 1.17 8.67 -0.18
CA LEU A 7 1.21 7.60 0.81
C LEU A 7 2.58 7.62 1.51
N SER A 8 2.58 7.71 2.83
CA SER A 8 3.80 7.77 3.61
C SER A 8 4.05 6.46 4.35
N PRO A 9 5.29 6.23 4.85
CA PRO A 9 5.56 5.05 5.67
C PRO A 9 4.76 4.99 6.98
N GLN A 10 4.08 6.06 7.35
CA GLN A 10 3.27 6.13 8.57
C GLN A 10 1.88 5.53 8.42
N VAL A 11 1.50 5.14 7.21
CA VAL A 11 0.20 4.49 6.96
C VAL A 11 0.18 3.13 7.66
N LEU A 12 -0.88 2.85 8.41
CA LEU A 12 -1.09 1.54 9.03
C LEU A 12 -1.62 0.55 8.01
N TYR A 13 -2.69 0.94 7.32
CA TYR A 13 -3.30 0.10 6.29
C TYR A 13 -4.14 0.95 5.35
N ILE A 14 -4.47 0.37 4.19
CA ILE A 14 -5.38 0.96 3.21
C ILE A 14 -6.56 0.00 3.07
N GLU A 15 -7.77 0.52 3.13
CA GLU A 15 -8.98 -0.29 3.00
C GLU A 15 -9.96 0.36 2.04
N PRO A 16 -10.86 -0.43 1.41
CA PRO A 16 -11.94 0.15 0.63
C PRO A 16 -12.81 1.07 1.49
N ALA A 17 -13.27 2.17 0.91
CA ALA A 17 -14.12 3.14 1.60
C ALA A 17 -15.54 3.06 1.08
N ALA A 18 -16.51 3.33 1.96
CA ALA A 18 -17.92 3.41 1.61
C ALA A 18 -18.41 4.85 1.49
N GLU A 19 -17.51 5.82 1.63
CA GLU A 19 -17.90 7.24 1.56
C GLU A 19 -18.14 7.66 0.12
N PRO A 20 -19.21 8.45 -0.15
CA PRO A 20 -19.48 8.94 -1.51
C PRO A 20 -18.28 9.71 -2.07
N GLY A 21 -17.94 9.43 -3.32
CA GLY A 21 -16.83 10.10 -4.01
C GLY A 21 -15.46 9.51 -3.72
N TYR A 22 -15.36 8.49 -2.85
CA TYR A 22 -14.08 7.87 -2.49
C TYR A 22 -14.13 6.37 -2.68
N LEU A 23 -13.01 5.79 -3.11
CA LEU A 23 -12.89 4.34 -3.32
C LEU A 23 -12.09 3.65 -2.23
N CYS A 24 -11.14 4.36 -1.60
CA CYS A 24 -10.39 3.78 -0.50
C CYS A 24 -9.94 4.86 0.48
N ARG A 25 -9.40 4.41 1.61
CA ARG A 25 -8.86 5.31 2.63
C ARG A 25 -7.61 4.70 3.25
N ALA A 26 -6.65 5.56 3.59
CA ALA A 26 -5.44 5.16 4.30
C ALA A 26 -5.59 5.57 5.76
N VAL A 27 -5.43 4.61 6.66
CA VAL A 27 -5.60 4.82 8.10
C VAL A 27 -4.24 4.99 8.75
N HIS A 28 -4.10 6.07 9.53
CA HIS A 28 -2.92 6.39 10.32
C HIS A 28 -3.30 6.38 11.81
N THR A 29 -2.31 6.43 12.69
CA THR A 29 -2.59 6.52 14.13
C THR A 29 -3.34 7.79 14.51
N ASP A 30 -3.13 8.86 13.76
CA ASP A 30 -3.68 10.19 14.05
C ASP A 30 -4.74 10.66 13.07
N GLY A 31 -5.21 9.79 12.20
CA GLY A 31 -6.27 10.18 11.28
C GLY A 31 -6.39 9.30 10.06
N VAL A 32 -7.25 9.72 9.15
CA VAL A 32 -7.60 8.97 7.93
C VAL A 32 -7.52 9.91 6.74
N ILE A 33 -6.95 9.41 5.63
CA ILE A 33 -6.91 10.13 4.36
C ILE A 33 -7.72 9.34 3.33
N TYR A 34 -8.72 9.99 2.72
CA TYR A 34 -9.56 9.39 1.70
C TYR A 34 -9.00 9.62 0.31
N CYS A 35 -9.22 8.67 -0.60
CA CYS A 35 -8.76 8.76 -1.97
C CYS A 35 -9.87 8.34 -2.92
N SER A 36 -10.05 9.09 -4.01
CA SER A 36 -11.05 8.79 -5.04
C SER A 36 -10.64 7.68 -5.99
N LYS A 37 -9.44 7.13 -5.83
CA LYS A 37 -8.92 6.05 -6.65
C LYS A 37 -8.88 4.75 -5.85
N THR A 38 -8.72 3.61 -6.55
CA THR A 38 -8.56 2.32 -5.89
C THR A 38 -7.23 2.27 -5.14
N SER A 39 -7.10 1.35 -4.20
CA SER A 39 -5.87 1.20 -3.43
C SER A 39 -4.67 0.91 -4.34
N GLU A 40 -4.82 0.02 -5.33
CA GLU A 40 -3.74 -0.28 -6.27
C GLU A 40 -3.34 0.95 -7.09
N LYS A 41 -4.34 1.71 -7.56
CA LYS A 41 -4.05 2.93 -8.34
C LYS A 41 -3.34 3.97 -7.47
N TRP A 42 -3.74 4.11 -6.23
CA TRP A 42 -3.11 5.03 -5.29
C TRP A 42 -1.64 4.68 -5.06
N ILE A 43 -1.36 3.39 -4.81
CA ILE A 43 0.01 2.91 -4.64
C ILE A 43 0.81 3.11 -5.92
N ASP A 44 0.21 2.79 -7.09
CA ASP A 44 0.88 2.97 -8.36
C ASP A 44 1.24 4.44 -8.62
N ASP A 45 0.30 5.35 -8.39
CA ASP A 45 0.56 6.78 -8.56
C ASP A 45 1.67 7.26 -7.62
N THR A 46 1.69 6.77 -6.39
CA THR A 46 2.77 7.09 -5.44
C THR A 46 4.11 6.63 -5.98
N LEU A 47 4.18 5.41 -6.51
CA LEU A 47 5.41 4.89 -7.10
C LEU A 47 5.85 5.71 -8.32
N VAL A 48 4.90 6.05 -9.19
CA VAL A 48 5.20 6.81 -10.40
C VAL A 48 5.74 8.20 -10.05
N TYR A 49 5.08 8.91 -9.14
CA TYR A 49 5.41 10.31 -8.88
C TYR A 49 6.56 10.51 -7.90
N PHE A 50 6.78 9.59 -6.97
CA PHE A 50 7.77 9.78 -5.91
C PHE A 50 8.94 8.81 -5.96
N TYR A 51 8.82 7.69 -6.67
CA TYR A 51 9.85 6.64 -6.69
C TYR A 51 10.28 6.25 -8.09
N SER A 52 9.75 6.90 -9.12
CA SER A 52 10.07 6.61 -10.53
C SER A 52 9.90 5.12 -10.85
N SER A 53 8.81 4.53 -10.37
CA SER A 53 8.53 3.11 -10.54
C SER A 53 7.04 2.88 -10.78
N SER A 54 6.58 1.64 -10.66
CA SER A 54 5.18 1.28 -10.83
C SER A 54 4.89 -0.03 -10.10
N ILE A 55 3.60 -0.32 -9.86
CA ILE A 55 3.19 -1.62 -9.31
C ILE A 55 3.65 -2.75 -10.21
N LYS A 56 3.52 -2.58 -11.53
CA LYS A 56 3.93 -3.60 -12.50
C LYS A 56 5.40 -3.96 -12.33
N VAL A 57 6.27 -2.95 -12.24
CA VAL A 57 7.71 -3.17 -12.06
C VAL A 57 7.99 -3.85 -10.72
N LYS A 58 7.34 -3.39 -9.65
CA LYS A 58 7.55 -3.97 -8.32
C LYS A 58 7.12 -5.43 -8.27
N ARG A 59 5.98 -5.77 -8.86
CA ARG A 59 5.49 -7.15 -8.92
C ARG A 59 6.39 -8.05 -9.74
N GLN A 60 6.93 -7.56 -10.85
CA GLN A 60 7.89 -8.32 -11.66
C GLN A 60 9.15 -8.62 -10.87
N ASN A 61 9.67 -7.64 -10.12
CA ASN A 61 10.87 -7.83 -9.30
C ASN A 61 10.64 -8.88 -8.21
N VAL A 62 9.51 -8.83 -7.53
CA VAL A 62 9.16 -9.83 -6.51
C VAL A 62 9.05 -11.22 -7.12
N LYS A 63 8.41 -11.33 -8.28
CA LYS A 63 8.27 -12.61 -8.99
C LYS A 63 9.63 -13.18 -9.39
N LEU A 64 10.52 -12.35 -9.93
CA LEU A 64 11.82 -12.80 -10.41
C LEU A 64 12.81 -13.11 -9.27
N ILE A 65 12.78 -12.31 -8.20
CA ILE A 65 13.77 -12.44 -7.11
C ILE A 65 13.29 -13.42 -6.05
N HIS A 66 12.01 -13.36 -5.70
CA HIS A 66 11.45 -14.12 -4.56
C HIS A 66 10.50 -15.23 -4.96
N ASN A 67 10.23 -15.40 -6.25
CA ASN A 67 9.36 -16.44 -6.80
C ASN A 67 7.95 -16.43 -6.18
N VAL A 68 7.41 -15.25 -5.92
CA VAL A 68 6.06 -15.08 -5.39
C VAL A 68 5.12 -14.71 -6.52
N HIS A 69 4.05 -15.48 -6.73
CA HIS A 69 3.14 -15.30 -7.86
C HIS A 69 1.73 -14.83 -7.47
N ARG A 70 1.34 -14.99 -6.22
CA ARG A 70 0.00 -14.61 -5.73
C ARG A 70 0.14 -13.73 -4.50
N LEU A 71 -0.79 -12.77 -4.37
CA LEU A 71 -0.80 -11.81 -3.25
C LEU A 71 0.59 -11.22 -3.03
N GLN A 72 1.21 -10.76 -4.12
CA GLN A 72 2.58 -10.26 -4.11
C GLN A 72 2.68 -8.98 -3.27
N PRO A 73 3.66 -8.90 -2.35
CA PRO A 73 3.90 -7.66 -1.62
C PRO A 73 4.43 -6.60 -2.59
N ILE A 74 4.11 -5.34 -2.30
CA ILE A 74 4.60 -4.20 -3.07
C ILE A 74 5.65 -3.50 -2.22
N ILE A 75 6.93 -3.68 -2.58
CA ILE A 75 8.06 -3.10 -1.86
C ILE A 75 8.28 -1.69 -2.39
N ILE A 76 7.88 -0.69 -1.60
CA ILE A 76 8.05 0.71 -1.99
C ILE A 76 9.45 1.18 -1.63
N ASP A 77 9.91 0.88 -0.43
CA ASP A 77 11.25 1.27 0.01
C ASP A 77 11.77 0.27 1.04
N GLU A 78 12.72 -0.56 0.62
CA GLU A 78 13.30 -1.60 1.49
C GLU A 78 14.02 -1.00 2.70
N LYS A 79 14.70 0.11 2.51
CA LYS A 79 15.48 0.76 3.57
C LYS A 79 14.60 1.12 4.77
N TYR A 80 13.39 1.58 4.51
CA TYR A 80 12.45 1.96 5.55
C TYR A 80 11.42 0.88 5.84
N GLN A 81 11.55 -0.29 5.22
CA GLN A 81 10.60 -1.40 5.34
C GLN A 81 9.18 -0.99 4.95
N PHE A 82 9.08 -0.06 3.99
CA PHE A 82 7.80 0.43 3.49
C PHE A 82 7.29 -0.55 2.43
N VAL A 83 6.54 -1.55 2.89
CA VAL A 83 6.03 -2.65 2.06
C VAL A 83 4.55 -2.82 2.33
N PHE A 84 3.75 -2.82 1.27
CA PHE A 84 2.32 -3.09 1.38
C PHE A 84 2.03 -4.55 1.04
N PHE A 85 1.33 -5.24 1.94
CA PHE A 85 0.87 -6.62 1.73
C PHE A 85 -0.61 -6.63 1.44
N PRO A 86 -1.05 -7.16 0.27
CA PRO A 86 -2.47 -7.37 0.03
C PRO A 86 -2.96 -8.55 0.88
N LEU A 87 -4.12 -8.38 1.53
CA LEU A 87 -4.68 -9.45 2.35
C LEU A 87 -5.50 -10.45 1.54
N HIS A 88 -5.95 -10.03 0.36
CA HIS A 88 -6.74 -10.90 -0.52
C HIS A 88 -6.69 -10.37 -1.95
N SER A 89 -7.05 -11.22 -2.91
CA SER A 89 -7.21 -10.80 -4.29
C SER A 89 -8.51 -10.01 -4.43
N CYS A 90 -8.51 -9.03 -5.33
CA CYS A 90 -9.68 -8.22 -5.59
C CYS A 90 -9.75 -7.89 -7.08
N LYS A 91 -10.82 -8.34 -7.75
CA LYS A 91 -10.94 -8.13 -9.18
C LYS A 91 -11.10 -6.65 -9.58
N TYR A 92 -11.51 -5.82 -8.63
CA TYR A 92 -11.65 -4.38 -8.87
C TYR A 92 -10.38 -3.59 -8.54
N LYS A 93 -9.29 -4.29 -8.22
CA LYS A 93 -7.99 -3.70 -7.90
C LYS A 93 -8.03 -2.76 -6.69
N ASN A 94 -8.93 -3.07 -5.75
CA ASN A 94 -9.09 -2.28 -4.54
C ASN A 94 -8.98 -3.17 -3.28
N PRO A 95 -7.91 -3.99 -3.18
CA PRO A 95 -7.76 -4.86 -2.00
C PRO A 95 -7.37 -4.07 -0.76
N PHE A 96 -7.51 -4.71 0.37
CA PHE A 96 -7.01 -4.24 1.65
C PHE A 96 -5.49 -4.46 1.68
N PHE A 97 -4.72 -3.42 1.99
CA PHE A 97 -3.26 -3.50 2.12
C PHE A 97 -2.83 -3.17 3.54
N VAL A 98 -1.87 -3.93 4.06
CA VAL A 98 -1.27 -3.68 5.37
C VAL A 98 0.18 -3.25 5.17
N ASN A 99 0.62 -2.22 5.88
CA ASN A 99 1.99 -1.76 5.85
C ASN A 99 2.85 -2.60 6.81
N LEU A 100 3.82 -3.33 6.26
CA LEU A 100 4.68 -4.22 7.04
C LEU A 100 5.38 -3.50 8.19
N ARG A 101 5.87 -2.29 7.96
CA ARG A 101 6.59 -1.53 8.98
C ARG A 101 5.74 -1.34 10.24
N GLN A 102 4.48 -0.97 10.06
CA GLN A 102 3.58 -0.73 11.18
C GLN A 102 3.23 -2.03 11.90
N LEU A 103 3.12 -3.12 11.16
CA LEU A 103 2.88 -4.43 11.75
C LEU A 103 4.05 -4.88 12.64
N ILE A 104 5.28 -4.64 12.19
CA ILE A 104 6.47 -4.95 12.97
C ILE A 104 6.51 -4.10 14.25
N ASP A 105 6.25 -2.79 14.13
CA ASP A 105 6.22 -1.89 15.27
C ASP A 105 5.16 -2.32 16.28
N PHE A 106 3.99 -2.73 15.80
CA PHE A 106 2.92 -3.23 16.68
C PHE A 106 3.37 -4.46 17.46
N LYS A 107 4.05 -5.40 16.80
CA LYS A 107 4.55 -6.61 17.47
C LYS A 107 5.57 -6.26 18.56
N MET A 108 6.47 -5.33 18.29
CA MET A 108 7.48 -4.92 19.26
C MET A 108 6.84 -4.28 20.49
N VAL A 109 5.85 -3.42 20.30
CA VAL A 109 5.16 -2.75 21.41
C VAL A 109 4.40 -3.76 22.27
N ASN A 110 3.80 -4.78 21.66
CA ASN A 110 2.98 -5.76 22.37
C ASN A 110 3.78 -6.97 22.90
N GLY A 111 5.08 -6.99 22.67
CA GLY A 111 5.93 -8.08 23.18
C GLY A 111 5.68 -9.42 22.51
N LYS A 112 5.19 -9.41 21.29
CA LYS A 112 4.83 -10.65 20.58
C LYS A 112 5.56 -10.79 19.28
#